data_9e2a46ac8e92fb213f2f07c2d33cb6a7
#
_entry.id   9e2a46ac8e92fb213f2f07c2d33cb6a7
#
_cell.length_a   1.000
_cell.length_b   1.000
_cell.length_c   1.000
_cell.angle_alpha   90.00
_cell.angle_beta   90.00
_cell.angle_gamma   90.00
#
_symmetry.space_group_name_H-M   'P 1'
#
loop_
_entity.id
_entity.type
_entity.pdbx_description
1 polymer ?
#
loop_
_entity_poly.entity_id
_entity_poly.type
_entity_poly.pdbx_seq_one_letter_code
_entity_poly.pdbx_strand_id
1 'polypeptide(L)'
;MHRVRESTFLLFTAIIIALAIPATCATGSVPLVMVGIVVTGFFVGPLFPLALARGGRVAPKHLAEVAAALSIIGYAAHLGGPPLIGFAAEHTSLTFAVAAAVVIVAVALVSVRKAPETETA
;
A
#
# COMPACT_ATOMS: atom_id res chain seq x y z
N MET A 1 20.19 -7.90 10.22
CA MET A 1 20.21 -7.78 8.75
C MET A 1 18.83 -7.82 8.08
N HIS A 2 17.86 -8.57 8.58
CA HIS A 2 16.50 -8.61 8.00
C HIS A 2 15.74 -7.27 8.04
N ARG A 3 15.89 -6.49 9.09
CA ARG A 3 15.20 -5.18 9.26
C ARG A 3 15.54 -4.15 8.20
N VAL A 4 16.79 -4.06 7.79
CA VAL A 4 17.23 -3.09 6.75
C VAL A 4 16.62 -3.44 5.40
N ARG A 5 16.54 -4.72 5.06
CA ARG A 5 15.92 -5.22 3.83
C ARG A 5 14.42 -4.94 3.75
N GLU A 6 13.69 -5.16 4.83
CA GLU A 6 12.23 -4.90 4.89
C GLU A 6 11.93 -3.40 4.78
N SER A 7 12.67 -2.58 5.51
CA SER A 7 12.55 -1.12 5.49
C SER A 7 12.89 -0.55 4.11
N THR A 8 13.93 -1.08 3.46
CA THR A 8 14.32 -0.71 2.11
C THR A 8 13.26 -1.12 1.09
N PHE A 9 12.71 -2.32 1.22
CA PHE A 9 11.63 -2.81 0.35
C PHE A 9 10.38 -1.91 0.44
N LEU A 10 9.96 -1.53 1.65
CA LEU A 10 8.82 -0.61 1.85
C LEU A 10 9.05 0.75 1.21
N LEU A 11 10.30 1.27 1.28
CA LEU A 11 10.64 2.53 0.60
C LEU A 11 10.57 2.41 -0.92
N PHE A 12 11.18 1.36 -1.48
CA PHE A 12 11.12 1.13 -2.92
C PHE A 12 9.67 0.99 -3.39
N THR A 13 8.86 0.23 -2.66
CA THR A 13 7.43 0.09 -2.96
C THR A 13 6.72 1.44 -2.91
N ALA A 14 6.95 2.25 -1.87
CA ALA A 14 6.35 3.58 -1.75
C ALA A 14 6.75 4.51 -2.91
N ILE A 15 8.02 4.52 -3.29
CA ILE A 15 8.54 5.34 -4.39
C ILE A 15 7.93 4.87 -5.73
N ILE A 16 7.90 3.56 -5.97
CA ILE A 16 7.33 3.01 -7.21
C ILE A 16 5.85 3.33 -7.32
N ILE A 17 5.07 3.15 -6.25
CA ILE A 17 3.65 3.48 -6.23
C ILE A 17 3.47 4.99 -6.47
N ALA A 18 4.24 5.84 -5.80
CA ALA A 18 4.12 7.29 -5.90
C ALA A 18 4.48 7.84 -7.29
N LEU A 19 5.34 7.16 -8.03
CA LEU A 19 5.82 7.64 -9.33
C LEU A 19 5.16 6.93 -10.51
N ALA A 20 4.96 5.60 -10.44
CA ALA A 20 4.49 4.82 -11.58
C ALA A 20 3.09 5.21 -12.03
N ILE A 21 2.13 5.29 -11.12
CA ILE A 21 0.74 5.58 -11.47
C ILE A 21 0.55 7.00 -11.98
N PRO A 22 0.99 8.07 -11.28
CA PRO A 22 0.85 9.43 -11.81
C PRO A 22 1.58 9.64 -13.13
N ALA A 23 2.79 9.08 -13.27
CA ALA A 23 3.58 9.21 -14.51
C ALA A 23 2.86 8.55 -15.70
N THR A 24 2.30 7.36 -15.51
CA THR A 24 1.58 6.66 -16.59
C THR A 24 0.25 7.32 -16.92
N CYS A 25 -0.48 7.83 -15.92
CA CYS A 25 -1.71 8.58 -16.13
C CYS A 25 -1.48 9.90 -16.90
N ALA A 26 -0.35 10.57 -16.64
CA ALA A 26 0.00 11.81 -17.32
C ALA A 26 0.28 11.63 -18.83
N THR A 27 0.66 10.44 -19.27
CA THR A 27 0.93 10.16 -20.69
C THR A 27 -0.33 9.97 -21.53
N GLY A 28 -1.48 9.70 -20.93
CA GLY A 28 -2.72 9.36 -21.62
C GLY A 28 -2.68 8.06 -22.45
N SER A 29 -1.60 7.28 -22.34
CA SER A 29 -1.40 6.06 -23.10
C SER A 29 -1.89 4.84 -22.32
N VAL A 30 -2.93 4.17 -22.85
CA VAL A 30 -3.53 2.98 -22.23
C VAL A 30 -2.49 1.86 -21.98
N PRO A 31 -1.61 1.51 -22.93
CA PRO A 31 -0.59 0.49 -22.69
C PRO A 31 0.37 0.84 -21.55
N LEU A 32 0.77 2.11 -21.43
CA LEU A 32 1.64 2.57 -20.34
C LEU A 32 0.94 2.51 -18.98
N VAL A 33 -0.35 2.87 -18.92
CA VAL A 33 -1.17 2.72 -17.70
C VAL A 33 -1.25 1.25 -17.29
N MET A 34 -1.47 0.34 -18.23
CA MET A 34 -1.48 -1.10 -17.96
C MET A 34 -0.16 -1.60 -17.37
N VAL A 35 0.96 -1.18 -17.93
CA VAL A 35 2.29 -1.50 -17.40
C VAL A 35 2.45 -0.94 -15.99
N GLY A 36 2.05 0.30 -15.74
CA GLY A 36 2.09 0.91 -14.41
C GLY A 36 1.29 0.14 -13.36
N ILE A 37 0.09 -0.33 -13.72
CA ILE A 37 -0.76 -1.15 -12.85
C ILE A 37 -0.07 -2.49 -12.53
N VAL A 38 0.47 -3.18 -13.52
CA VAL A 38 1.17 -4.45 -13.34
C VAL A 38 2.39 -4.29 -12.44
N VAL A 39 3.21 -3.29 -12.69
CA VAL A 39 4.39 -2.99 -11.86
C VAL A 39 3.96 -2.69 -10.42
N THR A 40 2.97 -1.82 -10.24
CA THR A 40 2.46 -1.48 -8.90
C THR A 40 1.91 -2.72 -8.18
N GLY A 41 1.12 -3.54 -8.85
CA GLY A 41 0.58 -4.79 -8.30
C GLY A 41 1.67 -5.76 -7.86
N PHE A 42 2.75 -5.87 -8.63
CA PHE A 42 3.90 -6.72 -8.30
C PHE A 42 4.59 -6.29 -6.99
N PHE A 43 4.72 -4.99 -6.75
CA PHE A 43 5.33 -4.47 -5.52
C PHE A 43 4.36 -4.43 -4.33
N VAL A 44 3.06 -4.23 -4.58
CA VAL A 44 2.03 -4.21 -3.53
C VAL A 44 1.69 -5.63 -3.05
N GLY A 45 1.70 -6.61 -3.94
CA GLY A 45 1.33 -7.99 -3.62
C GLY A 45 2.01 -8.56 -2.37
N PRO A 46 3.33 -8.46 -2.21
CA PRO A 46 4.04 -8.95 -1.04
C PRO A 46 3.75 -8.22 0.28
N LEU A 47 3.08 -7.06 0.26
CA LEU A 47 2.83 -6.28 1.49
C LEU A 47 1.94 -7.03 2.49
N PHE A 48 0.92 -7.77 2.02
CA PHE A 48 0.04 -8.53 2.90
C PHE A 48 0.78 -9.66 3.64
N PRO A 49 1.49 -10.58 2.97
CA PRO A 49 2.27 -11.59 3.66
C PRO A 49 3.38 -11.00 4.54
N LEU A 50 3.97 -9.86 4.15
CA LEU A 50 4.95 -9.16 4.99
C LEU A 50 4.31 -8.61 6.28
N ALA A 51 3.12 -8.01 6.18
CA ALA A 51 2.36 -7.53 7.34
C ALA A 51 1.98 -8.68 8.27
N LEU A 52 1.54 -9.81 7.71
CA LEU A 52 1.20 -11.01 8.46
C LEU A 52 2.43 -11.59 9.18
N ALA A 53 3.57 -11.67 8.50
CA ALA A 53 4.82 -12.15 9.08
C ALA A 53 5.30 -11.25 10.23
N ARG A 54 5.13 -9.92 10.12
CA ARG A 54 5.44 -8.98 11.21
C ARG A 54 4.50 -9.16 12.39
N GLY A 55 3.19 -9.23 12.14
CA GLY A 55 2.20 -9.46 13.18
C GLY A 55 2.43 -10.77 13.94
N GLY A 56 2.78 -11.84 13.22
CA GLY A 56 3.12 -13.12 13.83
C GLY A 56 4.40 -13.11 14.68
N ARG A 57 5.35 -12.22 14.38
CA ARG A 57 6.55 -12.04 15.24
C ARG A 57 6.24 -11.26 16.52
N VAL A 58 5.37 -10.26 16.43
CA VAL A 58 4.98 -9.44 17.58
C VAL A 58 4.02 -10.16 18.51
N ALA A 59 3.08 -10.92 17.96
CA ALA A 59 2.05 -11.63 18.71
C ALA A 59 1.93 -13.10 18.26
N PRO A 60 2.92 -13.95 18.54
CA PRO A 60 2.95 -15.33 18.02
C PRO A 60 1.80 -16.19 18.54
N LYS A 61 1.29 -15.90 19.74
CA LYS A 61 0.14 -16.61 20.34
C LYS A 61 -1.20 -16.21 19.74
N HIS A 62 -1.27 -15.08 19.05
CA HIS A 62 -2.48 -14.46 18.48
C HIS A 62 -2.42 -14.32 16.96
N LEU A 63 -1.67 -15.20 16.29
CA LEU A 63 -1.48 -15.13 14.83
C LEU A 63 -2.80 -15.19 14.06
N ALA A 64 -3.75 -16.01 14.52
CA ALA A 64 -5.07 -16.12 13.89
C ALA A 64 -5.87 -14.80 14.00
N GLU A 65 -5.81 -14.15 15.16
CA GLU A 65 -6.48 -12.85 15.40
C GLU A 65 -5.84 -11.74 14.54
N VAL A 66 -4.51 -11.74 14.45
CA VAL A 66 -3.76 -10.82 13.58
C VAL A 66 -4.16 -11.02 12.12
N ALA A 67 -4.21 -12.26 11.64
CA ALA A 67 -4.63 -12.58 10.29
C ALA A 67 -6.06 -12.15 10.02
N ALA A 68 -6.98 -12.39 10.96
CA ALA A 68 -8.37 -11.96 10.86
C ALA A 68 -8.49 -10.42 10.80
N ALA A 69 -7.80 -9.70 11.67
CA ALA A 69 -7.80 -8.24 11.69
C ALA A 69 -7.25 -7.65 10.38
N LEU A 70 -6.13 -8.17 9.88
CA LEU A 70 -5.55 -7.74 8.60
C LEU A 70 -6.51 -8.01 7.43
N SER A 71 -7.20 -9.16 7.45
CA SER A 71 -8.19 -9.51 6.42
C SER A 71 -9.39 -8.56 6.46
N ILE A 72 -9.92 -8.26 7.63
CA ILE A 72 -11.04 -7.31 7.79
C ILE A 72 -10.65 -5.93 7.26
N ILE A 73 -9.48 -5.43 7.64
CA ILE A 73 -8.97 -4.13 7.16
C ILE A 73 -8.79 -4.16 5.64
N GLY A 74 -8.20 -5.23 5.10
CA GLY A 74 -8.01 -5.42 3.67
C GLY A 74 -9.32 -5.43 2.89
N TYR A 75 -10.32 -6.17 3.35
CA TYR A 75 -11.64 -6.21 2.73
C TYR A 75 -12.38 -4.86 2.84
N ALA A 76 -12.32 -4.21 3.99
CA ALA A 76 -12.92 -2.88 4.18
C ALA A 76 -12.29 -1.85 3.21
N ALA A 77 -10.97 -1.87 3.06
CA ALA A 77 -10.26 -1.01 2.10
C ALA A 77 -10.63 -1.35 0.65
N HIS A 78 -10.77 -2.64 0.33
CA HIS A 78 -11.11 -3.09 -1.02
C HIS A 78 -12.56 -2.72 -1.40
N LEU A 79 -13.49 -2.82 -0.47
CA LEU A 79 -14.89 -2.43 -0.68
C LEU A 79 -15.11 -0.92 -0.65
N GLY A 80 -14.41 -0.21 0.25
CA GLY A 80 -14.54 1.24 0.42
C GLY A 80 -13.70 2.07 -0.56
N GLY A 81 -12.55 1.54 -0.98
CA GLY A 81 -11.60 2.26 -1.83
C GLY A 81 -12.21 2.76 -3.15
N PRO A 82 -12.73 1.88 -4.01
CA PRO A 82 -13.28 2.28 -5.30
C PRO A 82 -14.43 3.30 -5.20
N PRO A 83 -15.42 3.16 -4.30
CA PRO A 83 -16.45 4.19 -4.11
C PRO A 83 -15.89 5.53 -3.67
N LEU A 84 -14.92 5.56 -2.76
CA LEU A 84 -14.30 6.80 -2.30
C LEU A 84 -13.51 7.50 -3.42
N ILE A 85 -12.77 6.74 -4.22
CA ILE A 85 -12.06 7.29 -5.39
C ILE A 85 -13.05 7.79 -6.42
N GLY A 86 -14.14 7.06 -6.69
CA GLY A 86 -15.20 7.48 -7.61
C GLY A 86 -15.85 8.78 -7.18
N PHE A 87 -16.24 8.88 -5.92
CA PHE A 87 -16.82 10.10 -5.35
C PHE A 87 -15.85 11.30 -5.42
N ALA A 88 -14.58 11.09 -5.09
CA ALA A 88 -13.57 12.13 -5.23
C ALA A 88 -13.37 12.57 -6.69
N ALA A 89 -13.43 11.62 -7.63
CA ALA A 89 -13.28 11.88 -9.05
C ALA A 89 -14.44 12.70 -9.63
N GLU A 90 -15.66 12.53 -9.13
CA GLU A 90 -16.83 13.35 -9.52
C GLU A 90 -16.64 14.82 -9.18
N HIS A 91 -15.96 15.13 -8.08
CA HIS A 91 -15.76 16.50 -7.59
C HIS A 91 -14.47 17.16 -8.08
N THR A 92 -13.54 16.39 -8.65
CA THR A 92 -12.24 16.88 -9.10
C THR A 92 -11.90 16.37 -10.51
N SER A 93 -11.08 15.34 -10.55
CA SER A 93 -10.79 14.54 -11.73
C SER A 93 -10.29 13.15 -11.30
N LEU A 94 -10.49 12.16 -12.16
CA LEU A 94 -10.02 10.79 -11.88
C LEU A 94 -8.49 10.74 -11.63
N THR A 95 -7.74 11.50 -12.43
CA THR A 95 -6.28 11.58 -12.29
C THR A 95 -5.87 12.14 -10.93
N PHE A 96 -6.54 13.20 -10.48
CA PHE A 96 -6.28 13.82 -9.18
C PHE A 96 -6.68 12.89 -8.03
N ALA A 97 -7.84 12.25 -8.09
CA ALA A 97 -8.32 11.33 -7.07
C ALA A 97 -7.38 10.12 -6.91
N VAL A 98 -6.93 9.54 -8.02
CA VAL A 98 -5.96 8.43 -8.02
C VAL A 98 -4.60 8.89 -7.50
N ALA A 99 -4.09 10.04 -7.94
CA ALA A 99 -2.82 10.59 -7.46
C ALA A 99 -2.84 10.86 -5.96
N ALA A 100 -3.92 11.42 -5.43
CA ALA A 100 -4.09 11.67 -3.99
C ALA A 100 -4.11 10.36 -3.19
N ALA A 101 -4.85 9.35 -3.66
CA ALA A 101 -4.88 8.03 -3.03
C ALA A 101 -3.49 7.39 -2.98
N VAL A 102 -2.73 7.47 -4.07
CA VAL A 102 -1.35 6.96 -4.17
C VAL A 102 -0.41 7.66 -3.20
N VAL A 103 -0.50 8.99 -3.09
CA VAL A 103 0.31 9.77 -2.14
C VAL A 103 -0.02 9.38 -0.70
N ILE A 104 -1.29 9.21 -0.36
CA ILE A 104 -1.71 8.76 0.98
C ILE A 104 -1.10 7.39 1.32
N VAL A 105 -1.17 6.43 0.39
CA VAL A 105 -0.56 5.10 0.58
C VAL A 105 0.95 5.20 0.74
N ALA A 106 1.63 5.99 -0.07
CA ALA A 106 3.08 6.18 0.01
C ALA A 106 3.48 6.80 1.37
N VAL A 107 2.76 7.82 1.83
CA VAL A 107 2.99 8.44 3.15
C VAL A 107 2.75 7.44 4.28
N ALA A 108 1.69 6.64 4.19
CA ALA A 108 1.39 5.60 5.18
C ALA A 108 2.53 4.56 5.26
N LEU A 109 3.04 4.10 4.13
CA LEU A 109 4.16 3.15 4.06
C LEU A 109 5.44 3.71 4.69
N VAL A 110 5.75 4.99 4.42
CA VAL A 110 6.91 5.67 5.03
C VAL A 110 6.72 5.85 6.54
N SER A 111 5.50 6.13 6.99
CA SER A 111 5.18 6.29 8.41
C SER A 111 5.33 4.97 9.17
N VAL A 112 4.85 3.87 8.60
CA VAL A 112 5.02 2.52 9.18
C VAL A 112 6.50 2.15 9.31
N ARG A 113 7.35 2.59 8.36
CA ARG A 113 8.79 2.38 8.46
C ARG A 113 9.41 3.07 9.67
N LYS A 114 8.93 4.27 10.01
CA LYS A 114 9.47 5.11 11.10
C LYS A 114 8.92 4.73 12.48
N ALA A 115 7.83 3.96 12.52
CA ALA A 115 7.24 3.54 13.78
C ALA A 115 8.27 2.71 14.57
N PRO A 116 8.70 3.14 15.79
CA PRO A 116 9.51 2.30 16.64
C PRO A 116 8.68 1.06 16.99
N GLU A 117 9.26 -0.12 16.84
CA GLU A 117 8.67 -1.30 17.47
C GLU A 117 8.69 -1.00 18.97
N THR A 118 7.51 -0.81 19.54
CA THR A 118 7.37 -0.78 20.99
C THR A 118 7.93 -2.09 21.49
N GLU A 119 9.10 -2.02 22.08
CA GLU A 119 9.71 -3.08 22.85
C GLU A 119 8.71 -3.37 23.99
N THR A 120 7.84 -4.33 23.77
CA THR A 120 7.07 -4.91 24.86
C THR A 120 8.07 -5.71 25.70
N ALA A 121 8.52 -5.05 26.71
CA ALA A 121 9.21 -5.68 27.81
C ALA A 121 8.34 -6.79 28.41
#